data_e48b99e3a7f1272c4ea9b070fa2598df
#
_entry.id   e48b99e3a7f1272c4ea9b070fa2598df
#
_cell.length_a   1.000
_cell.length_b   1.000
_cell.length_c   1.000
_cell.angle_alpha   90.00
_cell.angle_beta   90.00
_cell.angle_gamma   90.00
#
_symmetry.space_group_name_H-M   'P 1'
#
loop_
_entity.id
_entity.type
_entity.pdbx_description
1 polymer ?
#
loop_
_entity_poly.entity_id
_entity_poly.type
_entity_poly.pdbx_seq_one_letter_code
_entity_poly.pdbx_strand_id
1 'polypeptide(L)'
;WLNRHHKMEQIIDQIALYRKEKFANISLDLIYGLPNSSVQTLQKTVDAYLKLQPEHISCYLLTLDEDCPLADETNKLPNEDILVEQYEFLCRHLKQAGYIHYEISNFAIPGWESKHNLRYWKSEDYLALGVSASGWIYPMRYQNPVDINAYYENVKNRVIFPQKEELSNQRIIQDYLMMGLRLREGINLQEFNERFQIPLMEIYREQINKLIKIKMLTLQEGNLALTEQALFVSNRVIGDLIL
;
A
#
# COMPACT_ATOMS: atom_id res chain seq x y z
N TRP A 1 9.50 -21.83 7.93
CA TRP A 1 10.29 -21.14 6.93
C TRP A 1 10.40 -19.63 7.25
N LEU A 2 9.30 -18.93 7.44
CA LEU A 2 9.29 -17.51 7.82
C LEU A 2 9.66 -17.23 9.30
N ASN A 3 9.98 -18.25 10.07
CA ASN A 3 10.28 -18.16 11.50
C ASN A 3 9.21 -17.40 12.32
N ARG A 4 7.93 -17.56 11.94
CA ARG A 4 6.80 -16.98 12.69
C ARG A 4 6.48 -17.86 13.89
N HIS A 5 6.51 -17.29 15.10
CA HIS A 5 6.34 -18.05 16.35
C HIS A 5 4.88 -18.19 16.79
N HIS A 6 3.94 -17.47 16.17
CA HIS A 6 2.52 -17.57 16.50
C HIS A 6 1.80 -18.61 15.64
N LYS A 7 0.78 -19.23 16.21
CA LYS A 7 -0.11 -20.20 15.56
C LYS A 7 -1.49 -19.60 15.33
N MET A 8 -2.29 -20.22 14.45
CA MET A 8 -3.65 -19.77 14.13
C MET A 8 -4.54 -19.72 15.37
N GLU A 9 -4.42 -20.69 16.29
CA GLU A 9 -5.18 -20.73 17.54
C GLU A 9 -4.94 -19.45 18.38
N GLN A 10 -3.70 -19.00 18.46
CA GLN A 10 -3.35 -17.76 19.18
C GLN A 10 -3.96 -16.52 18.53
N ILE A 11 -4.05 -16.49 17.20
CA ILE A 11 -4.72 -15.40 16.47
C ILE A 11 -6.21 -15.38 16.80
N ILE A 12 -6.86 -16.55 16.78
CA ILE A 12 -8.28 -16.71 17.10
C ILE A 12 -8.56 -16.22 18.53
N ASP A 13 -7.77 -16.68 19.51
CA ASP A 13 -7.90 -16.31 20.91
C ASP A 13 -7.70 -14.80 21.11
N GLN A 14 -6.72 -14.23 20.43
CA GLN A 14 -6.41 -12.80 20.51
C GLN A 14 -7.56 -11.94 19.94
N ILE A 15 -8.12 -12.35 18.80
CA ILE A 15 -9.27 -11.63 18.21
C ILE A 15 -10.49 -11.75 19.11
N ALA A 16 -10.76 -12.94 19.68
CA ALA A 16 -11.84 -13.12 20.64
C ALA A 16 -11.69 -12.21 21.87
N LEU A 17 -10.44 -12.05 22.36
CA LEU A 17 -10.14 -11.12 23.44
C LEU A 17 -10.39 -9.67 23.02
N TYR A 18 -9.92 -9.23 21.84
CA TYR A 18 -10.16 -7.87 21.36
C TYR A 18 -11.66 -7.58 21.21
N ARG A 19 -12.45 -8.52 20.67
CA ARG A 19 -13.91 -8.37 20.56
C ARG A 19 -14.57 -8.28 21.95
N LYS A 20 -14.14 -9.09 22.92
CA LYS A 20 -14.60 -8.99 24.32
C LYS A 20 -14.31 -7.61 24.92
N GLU A 21 -13.13 -7.05 24.62
CA GLU A 21 -12.73 -5.70 25.05
C GLU A 21 -13.32 -4.58 24.16
N LYS A 22 -14.30 -4.93 23.29
CA LYS A 22 -15.09 -4.00 22.45
C LYS A 22 -14.27 -3.27 21.36
N PHE A 23 -13.16 -3.83 20.92
CA PHE A 23 -12.52 -3.35 19.70
C PHE A 23 -13.41 -3.67 18.50
N ALA A 24 -13.96 -2.63 17.86
CA ALA A 24 -14.86 -2.76 16.72
C ALA A 24 -14.13 -2.78 15.37
N ASN A 25 -12.87 -2.34 15.33
CA ASN A 25 -12.05 -2.29 14.12
C ASN A 25 -10.80 -3.13 14.31
N ILE A 26 -10.73 -4.24 13.59
CA ILE A 26 -9.58 -5.16 13.61
C ILE A 26 -9.09 -5.33 12.17
N SER A 27 -7.78 -5.15 11.98
CA SER A 27 -7.09 -5.43 10.72
C SER A 27 -6.28 -6.72 10.84
N LEU A 28 -6.34 -7.56 9.81
CA LEU A 28 -5.51 -8.75 9.68
C LEU A 28 -4.58 -8.61 8.47
N ASP A 29 -3.31 -8.96 8.68
CA ASP A 29 -2.34 -8.99 7.61
C ASP A 29 -2.18 -10.42 7.08
N LEU A 30 -2.26 -10.57 5.76
CA LEU A 30 -2.07 -11.80 5.02
C LEU A 30 -0.86 -11.66 4.11
N ILE A 31 0.06 -12.61 4.17
CA ILE A 31 1.15 -12.72 3.20
C ILE A 31 0.81 -13.85 2.23
N TYR A 32 0.79 -13.56 0.93
CA TYR A 32 0.62 -14.56 -0.14
C TYR A 32 1.91 -14.70 -0.97
N GLY A 33 1.96 -15.65 -1.90
CA GLY A 33 3.18 -15.94 -2.65
C GLY A 33 4.23 -16.72 -1.84
N LEU A 34 3.80 -17.46 -0.81
CA LEU A 34 4.69 -18.31 -0.01
C LEU A 34 5.19 -19.52 -0.81
N PRO A 35 6.36 -20.07 -0.48
CA PRO A 35 6.85 -21.31 -1.10
C PRO A 35 5.81 -22.42 -1.08
N ASN A 36 5.66 -23.13 -2.21
CA ASN A 36 4.72 -24.21 -2.40
C ASN A 36 3.23 -23.82 -2.18
N SER A 37 2.93 -22.51 -2.16
CA SER A 37 1.53 -22.08 -2.07
C SER A 37 0.82 -22.18 -3.40
N SER A 38 -0.46 -22.52 -3.34
CA SER A 38 -1.38 -22.54 -4.48
C SER A 38 -2.61 -21.70 -4.16
N VAL A 39 -3.45 -21.42 -5.15
CA VAL A 39 -4.75 -20.75 -4.92
C VAL A 39 -5.60 -21.51 -3.90
N GLN A 40 -5.57 -22.86 -3.93
CA GLN A 40 -6.35 -23.69 -3.00
C GLN A 40 -5.86 -23.59 -1.54
N THR A 41 -4.54 -23.51 -1.34
CA THR A 41 -3.98 -23.31 0.01
C THR A 41 -4.26 -21.90 0.51
N LEU A 42 -4.14 -20.88 -0.37
CA LEU A 42 -4.47 -19.49 -0.07
C LEU A 42 -5.97 -19.35 0.28
N GLN A 43 -6.86 -19.98 -0.47
CA GLN A 43 -8.31 -19.97 -0.19
C GLN A 43 -8.62 -20.45 1.22
N LYS A 44 -8.04 -21.58 1.66
CA LYS A 44 -8.26 -22.08 3.03
C LYS A 44 -7.86 -21.05 4.09
N THR A 45 -6.78 -20.33 3.85
CA THR A 45 -6.30 -19.27 4.77
C THR A 45 -7.26 -18.08 4.78
N VAL A 46 -7.68 -17.61 3.60
CA VAL A 46 -8.63 -16.50 3.48
C VAL A 46 -9.98 -16.84 4.09
N ASP A 47 -10.49 -18.05 3.84
CA ASP A 47 -11.75 -18.52 4.43
C ASP A 47 -11.68 -18.60 5.96
N ALA A 48 -10.49 -18.94 6.53
CA ALA A 48 -10.28 -18.91 7.97
C ALA A 48 -10.26 -17.47 8.50
N TYR A 49 -9.66 -16.52 7.77
CA TYR A 49 -9.69 -15.10 8.13
C TYR A 49 -11.09 -14.52 8.08
N LEU A 50 -11.86 -14.82 7.03
CA LEU A 50 -13.24 -14.34 6.88
C LEU A 50 -14.17 -14.82 8.01
N LYS A 51 -13.93 -16.01 8.58
CA LYS A 51 -14.65 -16.49 9.77
C LYS A 51 -14.40 -15.66 11.02
N LEU A 52 -13.27 -14.95 11.09
CA LEU A 52 -12.92 -14.04 12.20
C LEU A 52 -13.57 -12.65 12.05
N GLN A 53 -14.19 -12.38 10.89
CA GLN A 53 -14.91 -11.16 10.58
C GLN A 53 -14.09 -9.89 10.85
N PRO A 54 -12.86 -9.75 10.30
CA PRO A 54 -12.10 -8.51 10.42
C PRO A 54 -12.75 -7.41 9.59
N GLU A 55 -12.65 -6.17 10.01
CA GLU A 55 -13.13 -5.02 9.24
C GLU A 55 -12.18 -4.65 8.10
N HIS A 56 -10.90 -5.07 8.21
CA HIS A 56 -9.85 -4.75 7.25
C HIS A 56 -8.91 -5.93 7.05
N ILE A 57 -8.43 -6.14 5.82
CA ILE A 57 -7.44 -7.17 5.48
C ILE A 57 -6.39 -6.54 4.57
N SER A 58 -5.12 -6.64 4.99
CA SER A 58 -3.97 -6.30 4.15
C SER A 58 -3.42 -7.58 3.51
N CYS A 59 -3.32 -7.62 2.18
CA CYS A 59 -2.79 -8.76 1.43
C CYS A 59 -1.46 -8.38 0.77
N TYR A 60 -0.36 -8.84 1.35
CA TYR A 60 0.99 -8.51 0.87
C TYR A 60 1.59 -9.68 0.10
N LEU A 61 2.10 -9.39 -1.10
CA LEU A 61 2.95 -10.34 -1.81
C LEU A 61 4.27 -10.49 -1.05
N LEU A 62 4.69 -11.73 -0.80
CA LEU A 62 6.01 -11.98 -0.25
C LEU A 62 7.09 -11.53 -1.22
N THR A 63 7.91 -10.60 -0.79
CA THR A 63 9.14 -10.18 -1.46
C THR A 63 10.33 -10.49 -0.56
N LEU A 64 11.43 -10.92 -1.15
CA LEU A 64 12.68 -11.20 -0.43
C LEU A 64 13.69 -10.12 -0.84
N ASP A 65 14.00 -9.22 0.08
CA ASP A 65 15.02 -8.20 -0.11
C ASP A 65 16.43 -8.83 -0.01
N GLU A 66 17.42 -8.22 -0.65
CA GLU A 66 18.80 -8.73 -0.71
C GLU A 66 19.43 -8.91 0.68
N ASP A 67 19.06 -8.08 1.65
CA ASP A 67 19.57 -8.12 3.03
C ASP A 67 18.77 -9.06 3.95
N CYS A 68 17.76 -9.75 3.42
CA CYS A 68 16.93 -10.65 4.21
C CYS A 68 17.63 -12.02 4.37
N PRO A 69 17.51 -12.71 5.53
CA PRO A 69 18.09 -14.04 5.73
C PRO A 69 17.60 -15.11 4.75
N LEU A 70 16.53 -14.83 4.01
CA LEU A 70 15.94 -15.72 3.01
C LEU A 70 16.25 -15.29 1.56
N ALA A 71 17.14 -14.32 1.34
CA ALA A 71 17.45 -13.78 0.01
C ALA A 71 17.82 -14.87 -1.02
N ASP A 72 18.58 -15.88 -0.59
CA ASP A 72 19.00 -17.00 -1.45
C ASP A 72 17.87 -18.02 -1.74
N GLU A 73 16.70 -17.83 -1.18
CA GLU A 73 15.56 -18.77 -1.28
C GLU A 73 14.54 -18.38 -2.36
N THR A 74 14.86 -17.39 -3.20
CA THR A 74 13.96 -16.88 -4.26
C THR A 74 13.48 -17.97 -5.22
N ASN A 75 14.31 -19.00 -5.45
CA ASN A 75 13.99 -20.17 -6.27
C ASN A 75 12.86 -21.06 -5.71
N LYS A 76 12.48 -20.87 -4.45
CA LYS A 76 11.38 -21.58 -3.80
C LYS A 76 10.03 -20.84 -3.94
N LEU A 77 10.06 -19.57 -4.35
CA LEU A 77 8.86 -18.79 -4.54
C LEU A 77 8.06 -19.28 -5.76
N PRO A 78 6.72 -19.11 -5.77
CA PRO A 78 5.91 -19.39 -6.94
C PRO A 78 6.35 -18.54 -8.13
N ASN A 79 6.14 -19.04 -9.34
CA ASN A 79 6.34 -18.25 -10.56
C ASN A 79 5.29 -17.15 -10.68
N GLU A 80 5.52 -16.19 -11.59
CA GLU A 80 4.65 -15.02 -11.78
C GLU A 80 3.19 -15.41 -12.10
N ASP A 81 2.97 -16.44 -12.91
CA ASP A 81 1.61 -16.88 -13.28
C ASP A 81 0.80 -17.28 -12.04
N ILE A 82 1.41 -18.06 -11.14
CA ILE A 82 0.78 -18.47 -9.87
C ILE A 82 0.54 -17.25 -8.96
N LEU A 83 1.46 -16.29 -8.94
CA LEU A 83 1.30 -15.07 -8.14
C LEU A 83 0.15 -14.21 -8.66
N VAL A 84 0.01 -14.08 -9.98
CA VAL A 84 -1.12 -13.40 -10.63
C VAL A 84 -2.43 -14.10 -10.28
N GLU A 85 -2.50 -15.43 -10.43
CA GLU A 85 -3.68 -16.21 -10.08
C GLU A 85 -4.09 -16.03 -8.61
N GLN A 86 -3.13 -16.01 -7.69
CA GLN A 86 -3.37 -15.78 -6.27
C GLN A 86 -3.91 -14.37 -6.02
N TYR A 87 -3.34 -13.36 -6.66
CA TYR A 87 -3.81 -11.97 -6.52
C TYR A 87 -5.23 -11.79 -7.07
N GLU A 88 -5.51 -12.31 -8.26
CA GLU A 88 -6.83 -12.26 -8.85
C GLU A 88 -7.87 -13.00 -7.99
N PHE A 89 -7.48 -14.15 -7.41
CA PHE A 89 -8.30 -14.88 -6.46
C PHE A 89 -8.63 -14.00 -5.24
N LEU A 90 -7.64 -13.36 -4.62
CA LEU A 90 -7.84 -12.45 -3.48
C LEU A 90 -8.83 -11.33 -3.83
N CYS A 91 -8.63 -10.64 -4.96
CA CYS A 91 -9.49 -9.57 -5.40
C CYS A 91 -10.95 -10.02 -5.56
N ARG A 92 -11.18 -11.18 -6.21
CA ARG A 92 -12.54 -11.70 -6.42
C ARG A 92 -13.17 -12.21 -5.14
N HIS A 93 -12.43 -12.99 -4.35
CA HIS A 93 -12.95 -13.68 -3.17
C HIS A 93 -13.32 -12.71 -2.05
N LEU A 94 -12.46 -11.72 -1.79
CA LEU A 94 -12.74 -10.69 -0.79
C LEU A 94 -13.88 -9.77 -1.23
N LYS A 95 -13.97 -9.43 -2.52
CA LYS A 95 -15.11 -8.67 -3.06
C LYS A 95 -16.44 -9.43 -2.87
N GLN A 96 -16.46 -10.74 -3.13
CA GLN A 96 -17.63 -11.60 -2.88
C GLN A 96 -18.02 -11.68 -1.40
N ALA A 97 -17.03 -11.55 -0.50
CA ALA A 97 -17.24 -11.48 0.94
C ALA A 97 -17.67 -10.08 1.44
N GLY A 98 -17.87 -9.10 0.55
CA GLY A 98 -18.35 -7.75 0.89
C GLY A 98 -17.27 -6.73 1.18
N TYR A 99 -15.98 -7.06 0.97
CA TYR A 99 -14.88 -6.09 1.09
C TYR A 99 -14.73 -5.27 -0.19
N ILE A 100 -14.46 -3.99 -0.03
CA ILE A 100 -13.99 -3.14 -1.13
C ILE A 100 -12.47 -3.21 -1.20
N HIS A 101 -11.95 -3.32 -2.41
CA HIS A 101 -10.54 -3.20 -2.72
C HIS A 101 -10.25 -1.72 -2.95
N TYR A 102 -9.74 -0.98 -1.96
CA TYR A 102 -9.62 0.46 -2.04
C TYR A 102 -8.24 0.95 -2.49
N GLU A 103 -7.20 0.12 -2.32
CA GLU A 103 -5.85 0.35 -2.85
C GLU A 103 -5.15 -0.98 -3.11
N ILE A 104 -3.94 -1.00 -3.69
CA ILE A 104 -3.26 -2.17 -4.27
C ILE A 104 -3.27 -3.41 -3.36
N SER A 105 -3.01 -3.24 -2.06
CA SER A 105 -2.81 -4.35 -1.12
C SER A 105 -3.92 -4.47 -0.07
N ASN A 106 -4.82 -3.49 0.04
CA ASN A 106 -5.72 -3.41 1.18
C ASN A 106 -7.20 -3.50 0.78
N PHE A 107 -7.92 -4.25 1.60
CA PHE A 107 -9.35 -4.51 1.47
C PHE A 107 -10.05 -4.18 2.77
N ALA A 108 -11.23 -3.58 2.72
CA ALA A 108 -11.99 -3.21 3.90
C ALA A 108 -13.49 -3.38 3.69
N ILE A 109 -14.23 -3.62 4.76
CA ILE A 109 -15.67 -3.38 4.77
C ILE A 109 -15.89 -1.87 4.54
N PRO A 110 -16.88 -1.45 3.71
CA PRO A 110 -17.11 -0.03 3.43
C PRO A 110 -17.16 0.83 4.68
N GLY A 111 -16.34 1.90 4.72
CA GLY A 111 -16.20 2.81 5.86
C GLY A 111 -15.13 2.41 6.88
N TRP A 112 -14.44 1.27 6.67
CA TRP A 112 -13.37 0.78 7.53
C TRP A 112 -12.00 0.79 6.86
N GLU A 113 -11.84 1.57 5.79
CA GLU A 113 -10.56 1.79 5.13
C GLU A 113 -9.56 2.41 6.10
N SER A 114 -8.28 2.01 6.01
CA SER A 114 -7.23 2.57 6.86
C SER A 114 -7.04 4.06 6.59
N LYS A 115 -7.58 4.91 7.47
CA LYS A 115 -7.43 6.37 7.38
C LYS A 115 -5.96 6.80 7.40
N HIS A 116 -5.11 6.04 8.09
CA HIS A 116 -3.68 6.28 8.15
C HIS A 116 -3.03 6.04 6.78
N ASN A 117 -3.31 4.91 6.14
CA ASN A 117 -2.77 4.60 4.82
C ASN A 117 -3.28 5.59 3.75
N LEU A 118 -4.57 5.94 3.82
CA LEU A 118 -5.17 6.92 2.91
C LEU A 118 -4.47 8.28 2.95
N ARG A 119 -3.96 8.73 4.11
CA ARG A 119 -3.16 9.97 4.18
C ARG A 119 -1.93 9.92 3.30
N TYR A 120 -1.22 8.80 3.29
CA TYR A 120 -0.06 8.62 2.42
C TYR A 120 -0.46 8.65 0.95
N TRP A 121 -1.48 7.87 0.59
CA TRP A 121 -1.93 7.77 -0.80
C TRP A 121 -2.51 9.09 -1.35
N LYS A 122 -3.11 9.90 -0.50
CA LYS A 122 -3.64 11.23 -0.84
C LYS A 122 -2.59 12.34 -0.70
N SER A 123 -1.36 12.01 -0.35
CA SER A 123 -0.28 12.97 -0.10
C SER A 123 -0.70 14.08 0.85
N GLU A 124 -1.43 13.72 1.93
CA GLU A 124 -1.78 14.61 3.02
C GLU A 124 -0.61 14.75 4.00
N ASP A 125 -0.57 15.84 4.74
CA ASP A 125 0.45 16.09 5.75
C ASP A 125 0.40 15.06 6.89
N TYR A 126 1.58 14.60 7.33
CA TYR A 126 1.72 13.72 8.49
C TYR A 126 3.03 13.95 9.23
N LEU A 127 2.99 13.75 10.56
CA LEU A 127 4.13 13.93 11.45
C LEU A 127 4.85 12.61 11.71
N ALA A 128 6.19 12.69 11.76
CA ALA A 128 7.05 11.59 12.16
C ALA A 128 7.16 11.52 13.69
N LEU A 129 6.80 10.39 14.28
CA LEU A 129 6.95 10.13 15.71
C LEU A 129 7.83 8.90 15.93
N GLY A 130 8.88 9.05 16.71
CA GLY A 130 9.85 7.99 17.01
C GLY A 130 11.12 8.04 16.15
N VAL A 131 12.09 7.19 16.50
CA VAL A 131 13.36 7.05 15.77
C VAL A 131 13.11 6.54 14.35
N SER A 132 13.92 6.99 13.38
CA SER A 132 13.84 6.63 11.96
C SER A 132 12.51 7.02 11.27
N ALA A 133 11.52 7.53 11.98
CA ALA A 133 10.23 7.87 11.37
C ALA A 133 10.40 9.02 10.37
N SER A 134 9.69 8.90 9.23
CA SER A 134 9.65 9.94 8.20
C SER A 134 8.33 10.70 8.27
N GLY A 135 8.39 12.02 8.03
CA GLY A 135 7.23 12.89 7.99
C GLY A 135 7.15 13.65 6.67
N TRP A 136 5.95 14.09 6.35
CA TRP A 136 5.65 14.91 5.19
C TRP A 136 4.80 16.10 5.60
N ILE A 137 5.29 17.29 5.38
CA ILE A 137 4.56 18.56 5.52
C ILE A 137 4.85 19.37 4.27
N TYR A 138 3.85 19.52 3.41
CA TYR A 138 4.03 20.14 2.11
C TYR A 138 4.78 21.50 2.18
N PRO A 139 5.81 21.73 1.37
CA PRO A 139 6.41 20.86 0.35
C PRO A 139 7.66 20.08 0.84
N MET A 140 7.76 19.78 2.11
CA MET A 140 8.97 19.31 2.78
C MET A 140 8.82 17.87 3.28
N ARG A 141 9.85 17.06 3.04
CA ARG A 141 10.05 15.75 3.68
C ARG A 141 11.07 15.88 4.79
N TYR A 142 10.92 15.12 5.86
CA TYR A 142 11.93 15.06 6.93
C TYR A 142 11.98 13.66 7.53
N GLN A 143 13.09 13.34 8.18
CA GLN A 143 13.28 12.08 8.87
C GLN A 143 13.89 12.30 10.25
N ASN A 144 13.36 11.58 11.23
CA ASN A 144 13.96 11.54 12.57
C ASN A 144 15.25 10.72 12.55
N PRO A 145 16.24 11.04 13.42
CA PRO A 145 17.47 10.26 13.52
C PRO A 145 17.22 8.77 13.75
N VAL A 146 18.08 7.94 13.18
CA VAL A 146 18.11 6.49 13.43
C VAL A 146 18.65 6.19 14.84
N ASP A 147 19.60 6.98 15.32
CA ASP A 147 20.14 6.85 16.67
C ASP A 147 19.18 7.42 17.71
N ILE A 148 18.89 6.62 18.76
CA ILE A 148 17.92 6.98 19.79
C ILE A 148 18.38 8.16 20.64
N ASN A 149 19.69 8.31 20.89
CA ASN A 149 20.21 9.42 21.69
C ASN A 149 20.11 10.73 20.90
N ALA A 150 20.43 10.69 19.60
CA ALA A 150 20.25 11.84 18.72
C ALA A 150 18.75 12.23 18.62
N TYR A 151 17.84 11.25 18.59
CA TYR A 151 16.40 11.52 18.64
C TYR A 151 16.00 12.22 19.95
N TYR A 152 16.46 11.72 21.10
CA TYR A 152 16.18 12.35 22.40
C TYR A 152 16.75 13.77 22.51
N GLU A 153 17.96 14.02 22.00
CA GLU A 153 18.52 15.37 21.97
C GLU A 153 17.70 16.32 21.08
N ASN A 154 17.21 15.83 19.91
CA ASN A 154 16.31 16.62 19.07
C ASN A 154 15.01 16.96 19.79
N VAL A 155 14.38 15.98 20.46
CA VAL A 155 13.16 16.22 21.24
C VAL A 155 13.40 17.23 22.35
N LYS A 156 14.49 17.08 23.12
CA LYS A 156 14.89 17.99 24.20
C LYS A 156 15.13 19.42 23.71
N ASN A 157 15.78 19.54 22.55
CA ASN A 157 16.08 20.82 21.92
C ASN A 157 14.94 21.36 21.05
N ARG A 158 13.77 20.69 21.01
CA ARG A 158 12.59 21.06 20.23
C ARG A 158 12.85 21.19 18.73
N VAL A 159 13.74 20.34 18.19
CA VAL A 159 13.97 20.25 16.74
C VAL A 159 12.79 19.49 16.13
N ILE A 160 11.88 20.21 15.45
CA ILE A 160 10.63 19.65 14.92
C ILE A 160 10.88 18.93 13.59
N PHE A 161 11.76 19.44 12.75
CA PHE A 161 12.05 18.92 11.41
C PHE A 161 13.55 18.64 11.25
N PRO A 162 14.07 17.53 11.85
CA PRO A 162 15.44 17.11 11.63
C PRO A 162 15.58 16.54 10.20
N GLN A 163 16.80 16.60 9.65
CA GLN A 163 17.14 16.04 8.33
C GLN A 163 16.08 16.36 7.25
N LYS A 164 15.67 17.66 7.19
CA LYS A 164 14.67 18.12 6.23
C LYS A 164 15.24 18.18 4.81
N GLU A 165 14.39 17.85 3.86
CA GLU A 165 14.59 17.99 2.43
C GLU A 165 13.43 18.76 1.81
N GLU A 166 13.74 19.87 1.16
CA GLU A 166 12.77 20.62 0.35
C GLU A 166 12.77 20.05 -1.06
N LEU A 167 11.62 19.54 -1.49
CA LEU A 167 11.50 18.88 -2.79
C LEU A 167 11.20 19.90 -3.89
N SER A 168 11.73 19.65 -5.10
CA SER A 168 11.32 20.40 -6.29
C SER A 168 9.86 20.09 -6.65
N ASN A 169 9.18 21.01 -7.33
CA ASN A 169 7.81 20.80 -7.80
C ASN A 169 7.69 19.54 -8.66
N GLN A 170 8.66 19.27 -9.53
CA GLN A 170 8.67 18.04 -10.33
C GLN A 170 8.68 16.80 -9.45
N ARG A 171 9.51 16.75 -8.42
CA ARG A 171 9.58 15.61 -7.50
C ARG A 171 8.29 15.43 -6.71
N ILE A 172 7.68 16.53 -6.27
CA ILE A 172 6.40 16.50 -5.56
C ILE A 172 5.29 15.93 -6.47
N ILE A 173 5.25 16.34 -7.75
CA ILE A 173 4.30 15.81 -8.73
C ILE A 173 4.52 14.30 -8.95
N GLN A 174 5.77 13.87 -9.11
CA GLN A 174 6.09 12.44 -9.27
C GLN A 174 5.66 11.63 -8.04
N ASP A 175 5.95 12.11 -6.83
CA ASP A 175 5.54 11.47 -5.58
C ASP A 175 4.00 11.42 -5.46
N TYR A 176 3.31 12.50 -5.84
CA TYR A 176 1.84 12.54 -5.85
C TYR A 176 1.23 11.51 -6.80
N LEU A 177 1.80 11.38 -8.01
CA LEU A 177 1.38 10.35 -8.98
C LEU A 177 1.67 8.94 -8.47
N MET A 178 2.85 8.74 -7.89
CA MET A 178 3.27 7.45 -7.33
C MET A 178 2.34 7.00 -6.19
N MET A 179 1.91 7.90 -5.33
CA MET A 179 1.01 7.60 -4.23
C MET A 179 -0.44 7.49 -4.68
N GLY A 180 -0.94 8.47 -5.43
CA GLY A 180 -2.34 8.55 -5.82
C GLY A 180 -2.79 7.43 -6.77
N LEU A 181 -1.93 6.97 -7.67
CA LEU A 181 -2.25 5.84 -8.56
C LEU A 181 -2.30 4.48 -7.84
N ARG A 182 -1.89 4.40 -6.58
CA ARG A 182 -2.12 3.20 -5.76
C ARG A 182 -3.58 3.05 -5.35
N LEU A 183 -4.33 4.14 -5.27
CA LEU A 183 -5.77 4.11 -5.00
C LEU A 183 -6.55 3.56 -6.19
N ARG A 184 -7.58 2.78 -5.92
CA ARG A 184 -8.50 2.27 -6.95
C ARG A 184 -9.29 3.38 -7.63
N GLU A 185 -9.58 4.45 -6.90
CA GLU A 185 -10.20 5.67 -7.45
C GLU A 185 -9.22 6.49 -8.31
N GLY A 186 -7.91 6.28 -8.12
CA GLY A 186 -6.86 6.98 -8.84
C GLY A 186 -6.74 8.46 -8.46
N ILE A 187 -6.35 9.27 -9.43
CA ILE A 187 -6.08 10.70 -9.28
C ILE A 187 -7.16 11.50 -9.99
N ASN A 188 -7.84 12.38 -9.27
CA ASN A 188 -8.76 13.33 -9.86
C ASN A 188 -7.99 14.45 -10.57
N LEU A 189 -8.26 14.63 -11.88
CA LEU A 189 -7.53 15.63 -12.70
C LEU A 189 -7.83 17.06 -12.27
N GLN A 190 -9.04 17.35 -11.81
CA GLN A 190 -9.39 18.68 -11.34
C GLN A 190 -8.63 19.01 -10.05
N GLU A 191 -8.64 18.11 -9.06
CA GLU A 191 -7.90 18.29 -7.81
C GLU A 191 -6.39 18.43 -8.07
N PHE A 192 -5.85 17.65 -9.01
CA PHE A 192 -4.45 17.78 -9.44
C PHE A 192 -4.17 19.18 -9.98
N ASN A 193 -5.01 19.67 -10.91
CA ASN A 193 -4.84 20.98 -11.53
C ASN A 193 -4.97 22.12 -10.51
N GLU A 194 -5.89 22.00 -9.56
CA GLU A 194 -6.06 22.96 -8.46
C GLU A 194 -4.84 22.99 -7.52
N ARG A 195 -4.27 21.81 -7.24
CA ARG A 195 -3.10 21.70 -6.33
C ARG A 195 -1.80 22.22 -6.95
N PHE A 196 -1.55 21.87 -8.22
CA PHE A 196 -0.26 22.16 -8.88
C PHE A 196 -0.30 23.33 -9.84
N GLN A 197 -1.48 23.89 -10.14
CA GLN A 197 -1.70 24.99 -11.08
C GLN A 197 -1.18 24.69 -12.50
N ILE A 198 -1.04 23.41 -12.84
CA ILE A 198 -0.62 22.89 -14.14
C ILE A 198 -1.46 21.66 -14.47
N PRO A 199 -2.11 21.59 -15.64
CA PRO A 199 -2.86 20.40 -16.04
C PRO A 199 -1.97 19.15 -16.18
N LEU A 200 -2.34 18.04 -15.56
CA LEU A 200 -1.59 16.78 -15.65
C LEU A 200 -1.36 16.37 -17.12
N MET A 201 -2.36 16.56 -17.95
CA MET A 201 -2.29 16.23 -19.39
C MET A 201 -1.34 17.11 -20.18
N GLU A 202 -0.87 18.25 -19.66
CA GLU A 202 0.20 19.03 -20.30
C GLU A 202 1.58 18.45 -20.05
N ILE A 203 1.76 17.81 -18.89
CA ILE A 203 3.06 17.26 -18.48
C ILE A 203 3.26 15.84 -19.01
N TYR A 204 2.23 14.97 -18.92
CA TYR A 204 2.34 13.53 -19.11
C TYR A 204 1.43 12.98 -20.22
N ARG A 205 0.97 13.79 -21.17
CA ARG A 205 0.02 13.38 -22.22
C ARG A 205 0.46 12.14 -23.00
N GLU A 206 1.69 12.12 -23.44
CA GLU A 206 2.21 11.03 -24.28
C GLU A 206 2.25 9.72 -23.50
N GLN A 207 2.79 9.75 -22.28
CA GLN A 207 2.89 8.59 -21.41
C GLN A 207 1.50 8.07 -21.02
N ILE A 208 0.59 8.98 -20.63
CA ILE A 208 -0.79 8.63 -20.28
C ILE A 208 -1.49 7.97 -21.46
N ASN A 209 -1.44 8.58 -22.67
CA ASN A 209 -2.09 8.03 -23.86
C ASN A 209 -1.50 6.66 -24.25
N LYS A 210 -0.18 6.48 -24.13
CA LYS A 210 0.48 5.18 -24.36
C LYS A 210 -0.05 4.12 -23.40
N LEU A 211 -0.13 4.43 -22.11
CA LEU A 211 -0.59 3.50 -21.07
C LEU A 211 -2.09 3.21 -21.19
N ILE A 212 -2.92 4.18 -21.57
CA ILE A 212 -4.34 3.96 -21.89
C ILE A 212 -4.49 3.03 -23.10
N LYS A 213 -3.72 3.25 -24.16
CA LYS A 213 -3.76 2.42 -25.39
C LYS A 213 -3.47 0.95 -25.10
N ILE A 214 -2.54 0.65 -24.20
CA ILE A 214 -2.21 -0.72 -23.77
C ILE A 214 -3.06 -1.19 -22.56
N LYS A 215 -4.11 -0.44 -22.20
CA LYS A 215 -5.07 -0.74 -21.14
C LYS A 215 -4.46 -0.86 -19.73
N MET A 216 -3.34 -0.19 -19.47
CA MET A 216 -2.75 -0.11 -18.12
C MET A 216 -3.35 1.02 -17.29
N LEU A 217 -3.72 2.13 -17.92
CA LEU A 217 -4.46 3.23 -17.31
C LEU A 217 -5.86 3.37 -17.92
N THR A 218 -6.75 3.96 -17.15
CA THR A 218 -8.06 4.42 -17.61
C THR A 218 -8.29 5.87 -17.17
N LEU A 219 -9.01 6.62 -18.00
CA LEU A 219 -9.47 7.96 -17.66
C LEU A 219 -11.00 7.95 -17.75
N GLN A 220 -11.65 7.97 -16.58
CA GLN A 220 -13.10 7.90 -16.45
C GLN A 220 -13.58 8.91 -15.42
N GLU A 221 -14.65 9.63 -15.74
CA GLU A 221 -15.26 10.62 -14.83
C GLU A 221 -14.26 11.63 -14.24
N GLY A 222 -13.22 11.97 -15.02
CA GLY A 222 -12.17 12.91 -14.58
C GLY A 222 -11.07 12.29 -13.70
N ASN A 223 -11.13 10.98 -13.45
CA ASN A 223 -10.12 10.27 -12.66
C ASN A 223 -9.19 9.43 -13.56
N LEU A 224 -7.89 9.60 -13.37
CA LEU A 224 -6.85 8.76 -13.96
C LEU A 224 -6.51 7.64 -12.98
N ALA A 225 -6.78 6.39 -13.35
CA ALA A 225 -6.60 5.25 -12.47
C ALA A 225 -5.93 4.06 -13.17
N LEU A 226 -5.33 3.16 -12.39
CA LEU A 226 -4.89 1.85 -12.87
C LEU A 226 -6.11 0.99 -13.24
N THR A 227 -6.01 0.25 -14.34
CA THR A 227 -7.00 -0.79 -14.66
C THR A 227 -6.82 -2.01 -13.77
N GLU A 228 -7.81 -2.91 -13.71
CA GLU A 228 -7.68 -4.14 -12.90
C GLU A 228 -6.46 -4.98 -13.29
N GLN A 229 -6.20 -5.12 -14.59
CA GLN A 229 -5.04 -5.86 -15.08
C GLN A 229 -3.69 -5.21 -14.76
N ALA A 230 -3.66 -3.90 -14.47
CA ALA A 230 -2.45 -3.17 -14.15
C ALA A 230 -2.08 -3.23 -12.66
N LEU A 231 -3.00 -3.63 -11.79
CA LEU A 231 -2.77 -3.59 -10.33
C LEU A 231 -1.57 -4.44 -9.89
N PHE A 232 -1.48 -5.67 -10.41
CA PHE A 232 -0.38 -6.56 -10.05
C PHE A 232 0.99 -6.03 -10.49
N VAL A 233 1.04 -5.29 -11.61
CA VAL A 233 2.25 -4.68 -12.18
C VAL A 233 2.31 -3.16 -11.94
N SER A 234 1.57 -2.67 -10.97
CA SER A 234 1.37 -1.24 -10.69
C SER A 234 2.67 -0.45 -10.59
N ASN A 235 3.69 -0.96 -9.89
CA ASN A 235 4.96 -0.28 -9.74
C ASN A 235 5.65 -0.01 -11.08
N ARG A 236 5.56 -0.97 -12.03
CA ARG A 236 6.10 -0.79 -13.38
C ARG A 236 5.30 0.24 -14.17
N VAL A 237 3.97 0.16 -14.13
CA VAL A 237 3.10 1.10 -14.84
C VAL A 237 3.29 2.53 -14.34
N ILE A 238 3.38 2.70 -13.02
CA ILE A 238 3.65 4.01 -12.40
C ILE A 238 5.04 4.51 -12.78
N GLY A 239 6.06 3.63 -12.75
CA GLY A 239 7.42 3.96 -13.21
C GLY A 239 7.44 4.43 -14.66
N ASP A 240 6.78 3.70 -15.58
CA ASP A 240 6.69 4.07 -17.00
C ASP A 240 5.94 5.40 -17.25
N LEU A 241 5.13 5.85 -16.28
CA LEU A 241 4.46 7.13 -16.34
C LEU A 241 5.37 8.30 -15.92
N ILE A 242 6.12 8.13 -14.82
CA ILE A 242 6.80 9.24 -14.13
C ILE A 242 8.29 9.37 -14.47
N LEU A 243 8.93 8.34 -15.06
CA LEU A 243 10.32 8.33 -15.48
C LEU A 243 10.47 8.69 -16.97
#